data_218da8ac6a8b1685f803c718d4585874
#
_entry.id   218da8ac6a8b1685f803c718d4585874
#
_cell.length_a   1.000
_cell.length_b   1.000
_cell.length_c   1.000
_cell.angle_alpha   90.00
_cell.angle_beta   90.00
_cell.angle_gamma   90.00
#
_symmetry.space_group_name_H-M   'P 1'
#
loop_
_entity.id
_entity.type
_entity.pdbx_description
1 polymer ?
#
loop_
_entity_poly.entity_id
_entity_poly.type
_entity_poly.pdbx_seq_one_letter_code
_entity_poly.pdbx_strand_id
1 'polypeptide(L)'
;MRSYKPYIIKLCIVFLCFGSRILTSSAQKVETNDYFYVLNTRQGLSDNCILQMMQLADGRLVVRTPKGINLYDGRRFSLIPLPAEKAENITKYKGQTHLYADSQDRLWVKEYQKIFCILLAEGRILEHPLDALSGNGKENKMKMMRNGPTRNDIQDLFVDSRKNVWVVMGDSLLNTQDGNLIHLKKEWGCLQELDTDGRQVYAFMDSGIVAVFLNDKLVYTASAYSAAEAINQEPELILQVHTLIEQHLEDGEYGVEQLAQDLCMERTGLYKKLTALTNTTPVAFIRSIRLHRAAALLQEGKQSVNEIAERTGFSSPSYFTKCFKKEFGVLPSEYR
;
A
#
# COMPACT_ATOMS: atom_id res chain seq x y z
N MET A 1 0.95 24.10 4.44
CA MET A 1 1.75 23.62 3.30
C MET A 1 2.86 22.71 3.82
N ARG A 2 2.55 21.47 4.12
CA ARG A 2 3.56 20.40 4.32
C ARG A 2 2.89 19.03 4.15
N SER A 3 3.44 18.32 3.18
CA SER A 3 3.58 16.87 3.09
C SER A 3 2.45 16.05 2.47
N TYR A 4 2.25 16.24 1.15
CA TYR A 4 1.69 15.19 0.28
C TYR A 4 2.77 14.54 -0.62
N LYS A 5 4.04 14.68 -0.28
CA LYS A 5 5.17 14.26 -1.12
C LYS A 5 5.46 12.75 -1.21
N PRO A 6 5.15 11.85 -0.26
CA PRO A 6 5.57 10.45 -0.42
C PRO A 6 4.74 9.65 -1.44
N TYR A 7 3.46 9.97 -1.62
CA TYR A 7 2.60 9.21 -2.53
C TYR A 7 2.80 9.57 -4.00
N ILE A 8 3.05 10.85 -4.30
CA ILE A 8 3.31 11.31 -5.67
C ILE A 8 4.65 10.76 -6.17
N ILE A 9 5.65 10.63 -5.31
CA ILE A 9 6.95 10.09 -5.68
C ILE A 9 6.87 8.59 -5.97
N LYS A 10 6.11 7.81 -5.21
CA LYS A 10 5.88 6.38 -5.51
C LYS A 10 5.10 6.19 -6.82
N LEU A 11 4.09 7.02 -7.08
CA LEU A 11 3.33 6.96 -8.33
C LEU A 11 4.18 7.36 -9.56
N CYS A 12 5.03 8.36 -9.44
CA CYS A 12 5.96 8.76 -10.51
C CYS A 12 7.04 7.70 -10.79
N ILE A 13 7.52 6.99 -9.78
CA ILE A 13 8.51 5.91 -9.97
C ILE A 13 7.88 4.71 -10.69
N VAL A 14 6.62 4.36 -10.39
CA VAL A 14 5.90 3.29 -11.10
C VAL A 14 5.64 3.67 -12.56
N PHE A 15 5.33 4.95 -12.88
CA PHE A 15 5.16 5.40 -14.27
C PHE A 15 6.48 5.46 -15.05
N LEU A 16 7.61 5.73 -14.42
CA LEU A 16 8.92 5.74 -15.10
C LEU A 16 9.44 4.33 -15.43
N CYS A 17 8.99 3.30 -14.71
CA CYS A 17 9.37 1.90 -15.02
C CYS A 17 8.61 1.29 -16.21
N PHE A 18 7.42 1.81 -16.56
CA PHE A 18 6.63 1.31 -17.69
C PHE A 18 6.87 2.05 -19.02
N GLY A 19 7.54 3.20 -19.00
CA GLY A 19 7.74 4.07 -20.16
C GLY A 19 9.05 3.92 -20.94
N SER A 20 9.97 3.05 -20.56
CA SER A 20 11.31 3.00 -21.15
C SER A 20 11.52 1.92 -22.21
N ARG A 21 10.64 1.82 -23.17
CA ARG A 21 11.03 1.31 -24.50
C ARG A 21 10.90 2.44 -25.52
N ILE A 22 12.04 2.76 -26.12
CA ILE A 22 12.26 3.73 -27.21
C ILE A 22 12.59 5.16 -26.74
N LEU A 23 13.86 5.38 -26.42
CA LEU A 23 14.59 6.59 -26.80
C LEU A 23 16.07 6.22 -26.93
N THR A 24 16.52 6.08 -28.17
CA THR A 24 17.95 6.15 -28.50
C THR A 24 18.43 7.55 -28.16
N SER A 25 19.02 7.69 -26.97
CA SER A 25 19.59 8.94 -26.53
C SER A 25 21.01 9.07 -27.05
N SER A 26 21.24 10.05 -27.91
CA SER A 26 22.56 10.64 -28.10
C SER A 26 23.12 11.06 -26.74
N ALA A 27 24.31 10.61 -26.40
CA ALA A 27 24.99 10.93 -25.17
C ALA A 27 25.15 12.45 -25.02
N GLN A 28 24.27 13.08 -24.29
CA GLN A 28 24.47 14.44 -23.82
C GLN A 28 25.55 14.41 -22.75
N LYS A 29 26.64 15.16 -22.97
CA LYS A 29 27.70 15.36 -22.00
C LYS A 29 27.10 16.02 -20.76
N VAL A 30 26.83 15.24 -19.71
CA VAL A 30 26.37 15.74 -18.41
C VAL A 30 27.56 16.47 -17.82
N GLU A 31 27.49 17.78 -17.68
CA GLU A 31 28.41 18.54 -16.84
C GLU A 31 28.25 18.01 -15.40
N THR A 32 29.33 17.41 -14.89
CA THR A 32 29.36 16.85 -13.54
C THR A 32 29.33 18.00 -12.53
N ASN A 33 28.14 18.31 -12.03
CA ASN A 33 28.03 19.02 -10.76
C ASN A 33 28.58 18.10 -9.66
N ASP A 34 29.40 18.60 -8.76
CA ASP A 34 30.15 17.88 -7.71
C ASP A 34 29.28 17.08 -6.70
N TYR A 35 28.00 16.93 -6.96
CA TYR A 35 27.02 16.25 -6.09
C TYR A 35 26.60 14.84 -6.56
N PHE A 36 27.10 14.37 -7.69
CA PHE A 36 26.73 13.05 -8.22
C PHE A 36 27.93 12.12 -8.26
N TYR A 37 27.79 10.98 -7.60
CA TYR A 37 28.77 9.90 -7.66
C TYR A 37 28.21 8.77 -8.53
N VAL A 38 29.03 8.29 -9.47
CA VAL A 38 28.68 7.12 -10.28
C VAL A 38 29.21 5.89 -9.56
N LEU A 39 28.32 5.04 -9.09
CA LEU A 39 28.64 3.75 -8.49
C LEU A 39 28.42 2.65 -9.53
N ASN A 40 29.48 1.96 -9.90
CA ASN A 40 29.45 0.88 -10.90
C ASN A 40 30.44 -0.24 -10.53
N THR A 41 30.71 -1.17 -11.42
CA THR A 41 31.61 -2.29 -11.18
C THR A 41 33.05 -1.87 -10.84
N ARG A 42 33.50 -0.68 -11.25
CA ARG A 42 34.83 -0.16 -10.89
C ARG A 42 34.89 0.24 -9.40
N GLN A 43 33.77 0.59 -8.80
CA GLN A 43 33.63 0.90 -7.37
C GLN A 43 33.21 -0.33 -6.54
N GLY A 44 33.15 -1.52 -7.16
CA GLY A 44 32.90 -2.78 -6.46
C GLY A 44 31.46 -3.30 -6.55
N LEU A 45 30.58 -2.65 -7.31
CA LEU A 45 29.28 -3.22 -7.61
C LEU A 45 29.47 -4.52 -8.43
N SER A 46 28.77 -5.57 -8.12
CA SER A 46 28.99 -6.89 -8.76
C SER A 46 28.60 -6.92 -10.24
N ASP A 47 27.61 -6.11 -10.64
CA ASP A 47 27.15 -5.98 -12.02
C ASP A 47 26.50 -4.60 -12.23
N ASN A 48 26.65 -4.03 -13.44
CA ASN A 48 26.01 -2.75 -13.80
C ASN A 48 24.52 -2.89 -14.15
N CYS A 49 24.03 -4.12 -14.34
CA CYS A 49 22.59 -4.38 -14.50
C CYS A 49 21.92 -4.38 -13.12
N ILE A 50 21.16 -3.33 -12.83
CA ILE A 50 20.45 -3.18 -11.57
C ILE A 50 19.01 -3.64 -11.80
N LEU A 51 18.58 -4.65 -11.05
CA LEU A 51 17.22 -5.18 -11.10
C LEU A 51 16.31 -4.41 -10.15
N GLN A 52 16.80 -4.12 -8.93
CA GLN A 52 16.08 -3.30 -7.95
C GLN A 52 17.05 -2.68 -6.93
N MET A 53 16.65 -1.58 -6.32
CA MET A 53 17.35 -0.92 -5.22
C MET A 53 16.38 -0.57 -4.11
N MET A 54 16.89 -0.56 -2.86
CA MET A 54 16.20 0.01 -1.71
C MET A 54 17.21 0.58 -0.73
N GLN A 55 16.77 1.52 0.09
CA GLN A 55 17.54 2.02 1.22
C GLN A 55 17.03 1.38 2.52
N LEU A 56 17.95 0.88 3.34
CA LEU A 56 17.66 0.39 4.68
C LEU A 56 17.50 1.55 5.67
N ALA A 57 16.92 1.27 6.83
CA ALA A 57 16.70 2.28 7.87
C ALA A 57 18.01 2.86 8.43
N ASP A 58 19.12 2.11 8.37
CA ASP A 58 20.45 2.53 8.80
C ASP A 58 21.21 3.32 7.72
N GLY A 59 20.58 3.59 6.57
CA GLY A 59 21.13 4.37 5.47
C GLY A 59 21.91 3.53 4.43
N ARG A 60 22.20 2.27 4.67
CA ARG A 60 22.83 1.39 3.67
C ARG A 60 21.93 1.22 2.45
N LEU A 61 22.52 1.06 1.27
CA LEU A 61 21.80 0.73 0.06
C LEU A 61 21.89 -0.77 -0.21
N VAL A 62 20.77 -1.35 -0.56
CA VAL A 62 20.64 -2.70 -1.09
C VAL A 62 20.46 -2.60 -2.59
N VAL A 63 21.33 -3.24 -3.36
CA VAL A 63 21.28 -3.25 -4.82
C VAL A 63 21.22 -4.70 -5.31
N ARG A 64 20.11 -5.10 -5.90
CA ARG A 64 19.94 -6.41 -6.53
C ARG A 64 20.49 -6.35 -7.96
N THR A 65 21.42 -7.22 -8.24
CA THR A 65 21.99 -7.44 -9.58
C THR A 65 21.86 -8.91 -9.98
N PRO A 66 22.07 -9.32 -11.24
CA PRO A 66 22.06 -10.73 -11.62
C PRO A 66 23.00 -11.62 -10.78
N LYS A 67 24.07 -11.06 -10.24
CA LYS A 67 25.07 -11.81 -9.43
C LYS A 67 24.73 -11.97 -7.96
N GLY A 68 23.72 -11.23 -7.46
CA GLY A 68 23.32 -11.31 -6.06
C GLY A 68 22.84 -9.99 -5.48
N ILE A 69 22.90 -9.91 -4.16
CA ILE A 69 22.61 -8.70 -3.40
C ILE A 69 23.90 -7.99 -3.05
N ASN A 70 23.99 -6.72 -3.41
CA ASN A 70 25.09 -5.85 -3.04
C ASN A 70 24.62 -4.92 -1.92
N LEU A 71 25.31 -4.93 -0.79
CA LEU A 71 25.14 -3.98 0.30
C LEU A 71 26.19 -2.89 0.20
N TYR A 72 25.76 -1.63 0.11
CA TYR A 72 26.63 -0.46 0.08
C TYR A 72 26.53 0.33 1.39
N ASP A 73 27.66 0.48 2.08
CA ASP A 73 27.75 1.14 3.39
C ASP A 73 28.15 2.63 3.32
N GLY A 74 28.13 3.20 2.11
CA GLY A 74 28.62 4.55 1.84
C GLY A 74 30.11 4.60 1.43
N ARG A 75 30.84 3.47 1.52
CA ARG A 75 32.26 3.37 1.15
C ARG A 75 32.54 2.22 0.21
N ARG A 76 31.97 1.06 0.45
CA ARG A 76 32.25 -0.17 -0.31
C ARG A 76 30.99 -1.02 -0.50
N PHE A 77 31.03 -1.85 -1.53
CA PHE A 77 30.04 -2.90 -1.77
C PHE A 77 30.48 -4.22 -1.12
N SER A 78 29.53 -4.91 -0.51
CA SER A 78 29.66 -6.29 -0.07
C SER A 78 28.66 -7.14 -0.84
N LEU A 79 29.11 -8.16 -1.55
CA LEU A 79 28.25 -9.06 -2.34
C LEU A 79 27.80 -10.25 -1.52
N ILE A 80 26.51 -10.51 -1.53
CA ILE A 80 25.87 -11.75 -1.04
C ILE A 80 25.30 -12.46 -2.26
N PRO A 81 25.95 -13.53 -2.77
CA PRO A 81 25.48 -14.26 -3.94
C PRO A 81 24.21 -15.05 -3.60
N LEU A 82 23.17 -14.93 -4.42
CA LEU A 82 21.94 -15.70 -4.24
C LEU A 82 22.05 -17.07 -4.92
N PRO A 83 21.77 -18.19 -4.22
CA PRO A 83 21.80 -19.54 -4.78
C PRO A 83 20.53 -19.84 -5.58
N ALA A 84 20.21 -19.02 -6.57
CA ALA A 84 18.95 -19.08 -7.29
C ALA A 84 18.65 -20.42 -7.97
N GLU A 85 19.69 -21.13 -8.43
CA GLU A 85 19.54 -22.47 -9.06
C GLU A 85 19.14 -23.57 -8.06
N LYS A 86 19.54 -23.42 -6.79
CA LYS A 86 19.29 -24.40 -5.73
C LYS A 86 18.06 -24.07 -4.88
N ALA A 87 17.48 -22.88 -5.03
CA ALA A 87 16.34 -22.47 -4.24
C ALA A 87 15.06 -23.16 -4.72
N GLU A 88 14.27 -23.65 -3.77
CA GLU A 88 12.96 -24.22 -4.03
C GLU A 88 11.95 -23.16 -4.51
N ASN A 89 10.95 -23.59 -5.29
CA ASN A 89 9.85 -22.74 -5.69
C ASN A 89 8.85 -22.66 -4.53
N ILE A 90 8.85 -21.54 -3.81
CA ILE A 90 8.05 -21.33 -2.61
C ILE A 90 6.78 -20.54 -2.90
N THR A 91 6.83 -19.65 -3.89
CA THR A 91 5.71 -18.73 -4.21
C THR A 91 5.17 -18.97 -5.61
N LYS A 92 3.92 -18.59 -5.86
CA LYS A 92 3.32 -18.56 -7.21
C LYS A 92 3.66 -17.28 -7.98
N TYR A 93 4.35 -16.35 -7.35
CA TYR A 93 4.73 -15.08 -7.94
C TYR A 93 5.62 -15.27 -9.18
N LYS A 94 5.26 -14.59 -10.28
CA LYS A 94 5.98 -14.65 -11.57
C LYS A 94 6.48 -13.29 -12.05
N GLY A 95 6.41 -12.28 -11.19
CA GLY A 95 6.80 -10.91 -11.52
C GLY A 95 8.30 -10.64 -11.38
N GLN A 96 8.63 -9.36 -11.42
CA GLN A 96 10.00 -8.86 -11.24
C GLN A 96 10.46 -9.02 -9.79
N THR A 97 11.76 -8.79 -9.55
CA THR A 97 12.33 -8.79 -8.21
C THR A 97 11.68 -7.76 -7.30
N HIS A 98 11.30 -8.18 -6.08
CA HIS A 98 10.91 -7.29 -4.99
C HIS A 98 11.85 -7.47 -3.80
N LEU A 99 12.25 -6.34 -3.21
CA LEU A 99 13.07 -6.27 -2.01
C LEU A 99 12.23 -5.69 -0.87
N TYR A 100 12.25 -6.37 0.27
CA TYR A 100 11.57 -5.92 1.48
C TYR A 100 12.53 -6.01 2.67
N ALA A 101 12.52 -5.00 3.55
CA ALA A 101 13.19 -5.07 4.84
C ALA A 101 12.14 -5.10 5.94
N ASP A 102 12.20 -6.07 6.83
CA ASP A 102 11.27 -6.19 7.94
C ASP A 102 11.77 -5.53 9.23
N SER A 103 10.98 -5.61 10.29
CA SER A 103 11.28 -5.02 11.60
C SER A 103 12.36 -5.76 12.40
N GLN A 104 12.86 -6.88 11.90
CA GLN A 104 13.91 -7.70 12.53
C GLN A 104 15.24 -7.65 11.77
N ASP A 105 15.46 -6.60 10.95
CA ASP A 105 16.64 -6.44 10.11
C ASP A 105 16.91 -7.62 9.16
N ARG A 106 15.83 -8.25 8.67
CA ARG A 106 15.91 -9.27 7.63
C ARG A 106 15.57 -8.64 6.30
N LEU A 107 16.33 -9.00 5.28
CA LEU A 107 16.03 -8.66 3.89
C LEU A 107 15.35 -9.84 3.22
N TRP A 108 14.16 -9.61 2.74
CA TRP A 108 13.40 -10.54 1.93
C TRP A 108 13.56 -10.19 0.46
N VAL A 109 13.96 -11.17 -0.33
CA VAL A 109 14.09 -11.05 -1.78
C VAL A 109 13.08 -12.00 -2.41
N LYS A 110 12.06 -11.44 -3.04
CA LYS A 110 11.04 -12.21 -3.76
C LYS A 110 11.26 -12.02 -5.26
N GLU A 111 11.44 -13.11 -5.98
CA GLU A 111 11.61 -13.12 -7.43
C GLU A 111 11.05 -14.43 -7.99
N TYR A 112 10.72 -14.45 -9.26
CA TYR A 112 10.08 -15.55 -9.98
C TYR A 112 10.02 -16.89 -9.22
N GLN A 113 8.90 -17.15 -8.52
CA GLN A 113 8.63 -18.36 -7.72
C GLN A 113 9.56 -18.61 -6.53
N LYS A 114 10.48 -17.70 -6.21
CA LYS A 114 11.48 -17.86 -5.14
C LYS A 114 11.41 -16.76 -4.12
N ILE A 115 11.70 -17.10 -2.89
CA ILE A 115 11.84 -16.16 -1.78
C ILE A 115 13.17 -16.49 -1.09
N PHE A 116 13.96 -15.47 -0.82
CA PHE A 116 15.17 -15.57 0.00
C PHE A 116 15.00 -14.70 1.23
N CYS A 117 15.55 -15.15 2.35
CA CYS A 117 15.68 -14.39 3.57
C CYS A 117 17.16 -14.23 3.92
N ILE A 118 17.61 -12.99 4.02
CA ILE A 118 18.99 -12.64 4.36
C ILE A 118 19.00 -11.99 5.73
N LEU A 119 19.77 -12.52 6.66
CA LEU A 119 20.05 -11.89 7.95
C LEU A 119 21.09 -10.82 7.73
N LEU A 120 20.67 -9.54 7.72
CA LEU A 120 21.54 -8.40 7.35
C LEU A 120 22.73 -8.21 8.30
N ALA A 121 22.55 -8.55 9.58
CA ALA A 121 23.63 -8.46 10.57
C ALA A 121 24.74 -9.47 10.33
N GLU A 122 24.40 -10.66 9.79
CA GLU A 122 25.34 -11.76 9.57
C GLU A 122 25.80 -11.84 8.11
N GLY A 123 25.11 -11.15 7.19
CA GLY A 123 25.31 -11.30 5.74
C GLY A 123 25.01 -12.71 5.22
N ARG A 124 24.16 -13.47 5.94
CA ARG A 124 23.90 -14.88 5.68
C ARG A 124 22.49 -15.09 5.12
N ILE A 125 22.41 -15.94 4.11
CA ILE A 125 21.12 -16.40 3.57
C ILE A 125 20.65 -17.61 4.39
N LEU A 126 19.36 -17.62 4.72
CA LEU A 126 18.73 -18.79 5.32
C LEU A 126 18.45 -19.85 4.24
N GLU A 127 18.77 -21.11 4.51
CA GLU A 127 18.49 -22.24 3.60
C GLU A 127 16.99 -22.34 3.32
N HIS A 128 16.23 -22.16 4.37
CA HIS A 128 14.77 -22.16 4.32
C HIS A 128 14.24 -20.80 4.80
N PRO A 129 13.91 -19.87 3.90
CA PRO A 129 13.56 -18.51 4.26
C PRO A 129 12.36 -18.42 5.21
N LEU A 130 11.40 -19.36 5.09
CA LEU A 130 10.21 -19.37 5.95
C LEU A 130 10.52 -19.77 7.40
N ASP A 131 11.68 -20.37 7.69
CA ASP A 131 12.11 -20.67 9.06
C ASP A 131 12.38 -19.37 9.85
N ALA A 132 12.67 -18.28 9.15
CA ALA A 132 12.76 -16.96 9.78
C ALA A 132 11.46 -16.52 10.47
N LEU A 133 10.32 -17.05 10.04
CA LEU A 133 9.01 -16.75 10.62
C LEU A 133 8.73 -17.57 11.90
N SER A 134 9.50 -18.66 12.12
CA SER A 134 9.31 -19.59 13.23
C SER A 134 10.18 -19.26 14.45
N GLY A 135 11.13 -18.33 14.37
CA GLY A 135 12.20 -18.12 15.36
C GLY A 135 11.97 -17.01 16.38
N ASN A 136 12.27 -17.35 17.61
CA ASN A 136 12.48 -16.54 18.83
C ASN A 136 11.23 -15.99 19.54
N GLY A 137 10.68 -16.78 20.44
CA GLY A 137 9.85 -16.31 21.59
C GLY A 137 8.38 -16.05 21.28
N LYS A 138 7.97 -16.03 20.02
CA LYS A 138 6.58 -15.93 19.59
C LYS A 138 6.02 -17.24 19.00
N GLU A 139 6.71 -18.34 19.20
CA GLU A 139 6.26 -19.71 18.82
C GLU A 139 4.82 -20.02 19.28
N ASN A 140 4.37 -19.33 20.33
CA ASN A 140 3.04 -19.53 20.87
C ASN A 140 1.91 -18.95 20.01
N LYS A 141 2.12 -17.90 19.18
CA LYS A 141 1.01 -17.32 18.41
C LYS A 141 0.76 -18.05 17.09
N MET A 142 1.81 -18.48 16.38
CA MET A 142 1.63 -19.36 15.20
C MET A 142 1.24 -20.79 15.59
N LYS A 143 1.72 -21.32 16.72
CA LYS A 143 1.28 -22.61 17.28
C LYS A 143 -0.06 -22.54 18.01
N MET A 144 -0.52 -21.35 18.47
CA MET A 144 -1.83 -21.19 19.13
C MET A 144 -3.01 -21.26 18.16
N MET A 145 -2.81 -21.11 16.86
CA MET A 145 -3.79 -21.63 15.91
C MET A 145 -3.65 -23.15 15.98
N ARG A 146 -4.63 -23.85 16.56
CA ARG A 146 -4.70 -25.32 16.69
C ARG A 146 -4.45 -26.08 15.39
N ASN A 147 -4.33 -25.38 14.25
CA ASN A 147 -3.91 -25.78 12.91
C ASN A 147 -3.09 -24.64 12.28
N GLY A 148 -2.00 -24.18 12.93
CA GLY A 148 -1.12 -23.16 12.36
C GLY A 148 -0.59 -23.57 10.99
N PRO A 149 -0.32 -22.60 10.08
CA PRO A 149 0.15 -22.93 8.74
C PRO A 149 1.42 -23.75 8.82
N THR A 150 1.40 -24.85 8.10
CA THR A 150 2.61 -25.60 7.84
C THR A 150 3.41 -24.88 6.74
N ARG A 151 4.70 -25.19 6.64
CA ARG A 151 5.60 -24.66 5.60
C ARG A 151 5.03 -24.79 4.18
N ASN A 152 4.24 -25.84 3.94
CA ASN A 152 3.65 -26.14 2.63
C ASN A 152 2.38 -25.30 2.33
N ASP A 153 1.83 -24.62 3.32
CA ASP A 153 0.61 -23.84 3.18
C ASP A 153 0.89 -22.39 2.70
N ILE A 154 2.14 -21.91 2.87
CA ILE A 154 2.53 -20.56 2.49
C ILE A 154 2.73 -20.49 0.98
N GLN A 155 1.96 -19.63 0.32
CA GLN A 155 1.98 -19.45 -1.14
C GLN A 155 2.71 -18.19 -1.57
N ASP A 156 2.76 -17.17 -0.73
CA ASP A 156 3.45 -15.92 -1.00
C ASP A 156 3.73 -15.13 0.30
N LEU A 157 4.56 -14.08 0.18
CA LEU A 157 4.98 -13.22 1.28
C LEU A 157 5.04 -11.77 0.84
N PHE A 158 4.62 -10.87 1.73
CA PHE A 158 4.70 -9.41 1.57
C PHE A 158 5.20 -8.76 2.86
N VAL A 159 5.79 -7.57 2.74
CA VAL A 159 6.15 -6.73 3.90
C VAL A 159 5.54 -5.36 3.68
N ASP A 160 4.71 -4.93 4.62
CA ASP A 160 4.03 -3.65 4.56
C ASP A 160 4.96 -2.47 4.89
N SER A 161 4.48 -1.24 4.74
CA SER A 161 5.23 -0.01 5.05
C SER A 161 5.63 0.12 6.53
N ARG A 162 4.97 -0.61 7.42
CA ARG A 162 5.30 -0.72 8.85
C ARG A 162 6.26 -1.85 9.16
N LYS A 163 6.78 -2.51 8.11
CA LYS A 163 7.73 -3.62 8.21
C LYS A 163 7.14 -4.89 8.86
N ASN A 164 5.82 -5.05 8.85
CA ASN A 164 5.19 -6.31 9.24
C ASN A 164 5.25 -7.29 8.08
N VAL A 165 5.53 -8.55 8.41
CA VAL A 165 5.55 -9.64 7.43
C VAL A 165 4.17 -10.28 7.37
N TRP A 166 3.63 -10.37 6.17
CA TRP A 166 2.36 -11.00 5.84
C TRP A 166 2.60 -12.22 4.96
N VAL A 167 1.90 -13.31 5.24
CA VAL A 167 1.98 -14.54 4.45
C VAL A 167 0.62 -14.86 3.84
N VAL A 168 0.64 -15.30 2.60
CA VAL A 168 -0.55 -15.74 1.86
C VAL A 168 -0.68 -17.25 1.99
N MET A 169 -1.85 -17.72 2.39
CA MET A 169 -2.21 -19.11 2.56
C MET A 169 -3.57 -19.38 1.95
N GLY A 170 -3.59 -19.96 0.74
CA GLY A 170 -4.84 -20.13 0.00
C GLY A 170 -5.51 -18.80 -0.32
N ASP A 171 -6.67 -18.58 0.28
CA ASP A 171 -7.45 -17.34 0.19
C ASP A 171 -7.29 -16.45 1.44
N SER A 172 -6.32 -16.73 2.28
CA SER A 172 -6.12 -16.03 3.54
C SER A 172 -4.77 -15.33 3.58
N LEU A 173 -4.75 -14.15 4.19
CA LEU A 173 -3.58 -13.31 4.41
C LEU A 173 -3.37 -13.18 5.92
N LEU A 174 -2.25 -13.67 6.42
CA LEU A 174 -1.90 -13.68 7.85
C LEU A 174 -0.79 -12.69 8.14
N ASN A 175 -1.02 -11.78 9.06
CA ASN A 175 0.02 -10.97 9.69
C ASN A 175 0.79 -11.82 10.71
N THR A 176 2.08 -12.01 10.49
CA THR A 176 2.91 -12.87 11.36
C THR A 176 3.26 -12.23 12.70
N GLN A 177 3.03 -10.93 12.89
CA GLN A 177 3.36 -10.22 14.13
C GLN A 177 2.22 -10.25 15.15
N ASP A 178 1.00 -9.96 14.73
CA ASP A 178 -0.16 -9.86 15.62
C ASP A 178 -1.13 -11.04 15.46
N GLY A 179 -1.00 -11.83 14.40
CA GLY A 179 -1.84 -12.99 14.12
C GLY A 179 -3.16 -12.63 13.44
N ASN A 180 -3.31 -11.40 12.95
CA ASN A 180 -4.49 -10.97 12.21
C ASN A 180 -4.63 -11.77 10.92
N LEU A 181 -5.84 -12.28 10.67
CA LEU A 181 -6.18 -13.08 9.51
C LEU A 181 -7.24 -12.37 8.67
N ILE A 182 -6.90 -12.06 7.43
CA ILE A 182 -7.79 -11.45 6.46
C ILE A 182 -8.14 -12.49 5.40
N HIS A 183 -9.43 -12.61 5.06
CA HIS A 183 -9.89 -13.48 3.98
C HIS A 183 -10.01 -12.68 2.68
N LEU A 184 -9.27 -13.11 1.67
CA LEU A 184 -9.33 -12.58 0.32
C LEU A 184 -10.38 -13.37 -0.46
N LYS A 185 -11.14 -12.70 -1.33
CA LYS A 185 -12.07 -13.42 -2.20
C LYS A 185 -11.32 -13.99 -3.39
N LYS A 186 -11.55 -15.25 -3.68
CA LYS A 186 -10.91 -15.96 -4.80
C LYS A 186 -11.15 -15.29 -6.16
N GLU A 187 -12.32 -14.66 -6.31
CA GLU A 187 -12.70 -13.91 -7.52
C GLU A 187 -11.87 -12.65 -7.78
N TRP A 188 -11.12 -12.17 -6.78
CA TRP A 188 -10.25 -11.00 -6.93
C TRP A 188 -8.90 -11.32 -7.58
N GLY A 189 -8.58 -12.61 -7.77
CA GLY A 189 -7.29 -13.05 -8.31
C GLY A 189 -6.21 -13.18 -7.26
N CYS A 190 -4.95 -12.97 -7.67
CA CYS A 190 -3.78 -13.10 -6.81
C CYS A 190 -3.35 -11.75 -6.24
N LEU A 191 -2.92 -11.75 -4.97
CA LEU A 191 -2.35 -10.58 -4.33
C LEU A 191 -1.01 -10.21 -5.00
N GLN A 192 -0.85 -8.95 -5.42
CA GLN A 192 0.36 -8.42 -6.05
C GLN A 192 1.17 -7.54 -5.12
N GLU A 193 0.50 -6.74 -4.31
CA GLU A 193 1.10 -5.79 -3.39
C GLU A 193 0.21 -5.63 -2.16
N LEU A 194 0.81 -5.24 -1.05
CA LEU A 194 0.12 -4.99 0.20
C LEU A 194 0.72 -3.76 0.86
N ASP A 195 -0.13 -2.90 1.43
CA ASP A 195 0.32 -1.79 2.26
C ASP A 195 -0.64 -1.53 3.43
N THR A 196 -0.21 -0.75 4.41
CA THR A 196 -1.03 -0.34 5.55
C THR A 196 -0.69 1.07 6.00
N ASP A 197 -1.72 1.83 6.39
CA ASP A 197 -1.55 3.10 7.11
C ASP A 197 -1.52 2.87 8.65
N GLY A 198 -1.65 1.60 9.05
CA GLY A 198 -1.66 1.13 10.44
C GLY A 198 -3.03 1.02 11.06
N ARG A 199 -4.07 1.39 10.34
CA ARG A 199 -5.46 1.15 10.68
C ARG A 199 -6.13 0.30 9.60
N GLN A 200 -5.85 0.61 8.36
CA GLN A 200 -6.38 -0.09 7.20
C GLN A 200 -5.28 -0.88 6.51
N VAL A 201 -5.65 -2.00 5.95
CA VAL A 201 -4.81 -2.82 5.09
C VAL A 201 -5.33 -2.70 3.66
N TYR A 202 -4.45 -2.39 2.75
CA TYR A 202 -4.72 -2.22 1.33
C TYR A 202 -4.13 -3.40 0.58
N ALA A 203 -4.98 -4.24 -0.01
CA ALA A 203 -4.57 -5.39 -0.81
C ALA A 203 -4.79 -5.09 -2.30
N PHE A 204 -3.72 -5.10 -3.07
CA PHE A 204 -3.72 -4.84 -4.50
C PHE A 204 -3.68 -6.17 -5.26
N MET A 205 -4.72 -6.45 -6.03
CA MET A 205 -4.89 -7.73 -6.73
C MET A 205 -4.47 -7.61 -8.19
N ASP A 206 -4.06 -8.73 -8.80
CA ASP A 206 -3.68 -8.79 -10.23
C ASP A 206 -4.86 -8.51 -11.17
N SER A 207 -6.08 -8.68 -10.70
CA SER A 207 -7.29 -8.25 -11.40
C SER A 207 -7.48 -6.73 -11.45
N GLY A 208 -6.59 -5.95 -10.81
CA GLY A 208 -6.75 -4.50 -10.64
C GLY A 208 -7.70 -4.09 -9.53
N ILE A 209 -8.20 -5.04 -8.75
CA ILE A 209 -8.99 -4.75 -7.56
C ILE A 209 -8.06 -4.29 -6.43
N VAL A 210 -8.46 -3.23 -5.73
CA VAL A 210 -7.89 -2.83 -4.44
C VAL A 210 -8.93 -3.09 -3.37
N ALA A 211 -8.66 -4.03 -2.48
CA ALA A 211 -9.51 -4.33 -1.34
C ALA A 211 -8.97 -3.65 -0.09
N VAL A 212 -9.84 -2.99 0.66
CA VAL A 212 -9.47 -2.24 1.87
C VAL A 212 -10.15 -2.88 3.07
N PHE A 213 -9.33 -3.22 4.06
CA PHE A 213 -9.75 -3.87 5.29
C PHE A 213 -9.51 -2.96 6.49
N LEU A 214 -10.44 -2.98 7.44
CA LEU A 214 -10.31 -2.33 8.75
C LEU A 214 -10.65 -3.37 9.82
N ASN A 215 -9.73 -3.61 10.78
CA ASN A 215 -9.89 -4.64 11.80
C ASN A 215 -10.32 -5.99 11.18
N ASP A 216 -9.59 -6.43 10.16
CA ASP A 216 -9.78 -7.69 9.40
C ASP A 216 -11.10 -7.79 8.62
N LYS A 217 -11.92 -6.75 8.64
CA LYS A 217 -13.18 -6.68 7.90
C LYS A 217 -13.02 -5.86 6.63
N LEU A 218 -13.53 -6.41 5.54
CA LEU A 218 -13.61 -5.69 4.28
C LEU A 218 -14.48 -4.44 4.44
N VAL A 219 -13.91 -3.28 4.12
CA VAL A 219 -14.60 -1.99 4.16
C VAL A 219 -15.16 -1.65 2.78
N TYR A 220 -14.31 -1.70 1.76
CA TYR A 220 -14.70 -1.50 0.38
C TYR A 220 -13.70 -2.14 -0.59
N THR A 221 -14.12 -2.25 -1.86
CA THR A 221 -13.25 -2.58 -2.98
C THR A 221 -13.32 -1.48 -4.04
N ALA A 222 -12.17 -1.15 -4.63
CA ALA A 222 -12.08 -0.34 -5.84
C ALA A 222 -11.47 -1.19 -6.94
N SER A 223 -11.80 -0.93 -8.21
CA SER A 223 -11.20 -1.61 -9.34
C SER A 223 -10.46 -0.62 -10.22
N ALA A 224 -9.16 -0.86 -10.44
CA ALA A 224 -8.35 -0.07 -11.36
C ALA A 224 -8.80 -0.25 -12.82
N TYR A 225 -9.39 -1.41 -13.16
CA TYR A 225 -9.92 -1.67 -14.52
C TYR A 225 -11.31 -1.09 -14.72
N SER A 226 -12.18 -1.11 -13.71
CA SER A 226 -13.43 -0.35 -13.80
C SER A 226 -13.16 1.15 -13.89
N ALA A 227 -12.04 1.62 -13.31
CA ALA A 227 -11.54 2.96 -13.57
C ALA A 227 -10.99 3.12 -15.00
N ALA A 228 -10.40 2.11 -15.63
CA ALA A 228 -9.88 2.20 -17.00
C ALA A 228 -10.98 2.04 -18.08
N GLU A 229 -12.02 1.24 -17.85
CA GLU A 229 -13.21 1.21 -18.68
C GLU A 229 -14.17 2.37 -18.38
N ALA A 230 -14.21 2.84 -17.14
CA ALA A 230 -14.89 4.04 -16.70
C ALA A 230 -14.12 5.33 -17.02
N ILE A 231 -12.82 5.29 -17.34
CA ILE A 231 -12.05 6.41 -17.86
C ILE A 231 -12.67 6.97 -19.17
N ASN A 232 -13.56 6.24 -19.81
CA ASN A 232 -14.33 6.84 -20.89
C ASN A 232 -15.62 7.53 -20.45
N GLN A 233 -16.17 7.38 -19.24
CA GLN A 233 -17.34 8.18 -18.77
C GLN A 233 -17.63 8.25 -17.25
N GLU A 234 -16.97 7.51 -16.32
CA GLU A 234 -17.46 7.39 -14.92
C GLU A 234 -16.50 7.79 -13.76
N PRO A 235 -15.17 7.85 -13.89
CA PRO A 235 -14.29 8.47 -12.88
C PRO A 235 -14.53 9.96 -12.75
N GLU A 236 -14.97 10.60 -13.84
CA GLU A 236 -15.37 12.00 -13.86
C GLU A 236 -16.52 12.26 -12.87
N LEU A 237 -17.51 11.38 -12.81
CA LEU A 237 -18.65 11.53 -11.90
C LEU A 237 -18.21 11.49 -10.43
N ILE A 238 -17.39 10.52 -10.02
CA ILE A 238 -16.92 10.43 -8.62
C ILE A 238 -16.03 11.62 -8.27
N LEU A 239 -15.15 12.04 -9.19
CA LEU A 239 -14.29 13.20 -8.99
C LEU A 239 -15.11 14.50 -8.94
N GLN A 240 -16.11 14.66 -9.83
CA GLN A 240 -17.03 15.78 -9.82
C GLN A 240 -17.85 15.81 -8.52
N VAL A 241 -18.39 14.68 -8.08
CA VAL A 241 -19.11 14.55 -6.81
C VAL A 241 -18.21 14.95 -5.64
N HIS A 242 -16.98 14.43 -5.60
CA HIS A 242 -16.01 14.78 -4.54
C HIS A 242 -15.69 16.28 -4.55
N THR A 243 -15.44 16.85 -5.72
CA THR A 243 -15.13 18.27 -5.90
C THR A 243 -16.28 19.16 -5.45
N LEU A 244 -17.52 18.84 -5.87
CA LEU A 244 -18.70 19.58 -5.48
C LEU A 244 -18.97 19.52 -3.98
N ILE A 245 -18.81 18.34 -3.36
CA ILE A 245 -18.96 18.21 -1.90
C ILE A 245 -17.90 19.01 -1.15
N GLU A 246 -16.64 19.01 -1.61
CA GLU A 246 -15.57 19.84 -1.01
C GLU A 246 -15.83 21.34 -1.18
N GLN A 247 -16.39 21.78 -2.31
CA GLN A 247 -16.77 23.17 -2.55
C GLN A 247 -17.91 23.63 -1.63
N HIS A 248 -18.83 22.72 -1.29
CA HIS A 248 -19.98 22.97 -0.43
C HIS A 248 -19.86 22.30 0.94
N LEU A 249 -18.63 22.13 1.42
CA LEU A 249 -18.35 21.34 2.61
C LEU A 249 -19.05 21.87 3.86
N GLU A 250 -19.05 23.19 4.04
CA GLU A 250 -19.62 23.89 5.20
C GLU A 250 -21.16 23.99 5.12
N ASP A 251 -21.74 23.80 3.93
CA ASP A 251 -23.19 23.87 3.74
C ASP A 251 -23.85 22.54 4.16
N GLY A 252 -24.45 22.52 5.34
CA GLY A 252 -25.15 21.34 5.87
C GLY A 252 -26.38 20.93 5.06
N GLU A 253 -26.98 21.86 4.27
CA GLU A 253 -28.14 21.62 3.44
C GLU A 253 -27.76 21.08 2.05
N TYR A 254 -26.47 21.18 1.68
CA TYR A 254 -26.01 20.61 0.40
C TYR A 254 -26.08 19.09 0.44
N GLY A 255 -27.13 18.55 -0.14
CA GLY A 255 -27.47 17.12 -0.13
C GLY A 255 -27.53 16.51 -1.53
N VAL A 256 -28.17 15.36 -1.62
CA VAL A 256 -28.28 14.61 -2.89
C VAL A 256 -29.06 15.37 -3.97
N GLU A 257 -29.99 16.23 -3.60
CA GLU A 257 -30.81 17.01 -4.54
C GLU A 257 -29.98 18.10 -5.20
N GLN A 258 -29.27 18.89 -4.42
CA GLN A 258 -28.37 19.96 -4.90
C GLN A 258 -27.25 19.35 -5.74
N LEU A 259 -26.63 18.26 -5.25
CA LEU A 259 -25.60 17.53 -5.98
C LEU A 259 -26.12 17.01 -7.34
N ALA A 260 -27.35 16.51 -7.41
CA ALA A 260 -27.94 16.05 -8.66
C ALA A 260 -28.18 17.21 -9.64
N GLN A 261 -28.62 18.39 -9.14
CA GLN A 261 -28.79 19.60 -9.93
C GLN A 261 -27.46 20.08 -10.52
N ASP A 262 -26.42 20.18 -9.70
CA ASP A 262 -25.10 20.64 -10.14
C ASP A 262 -24.45 19.69 -11.16
N LEU A 263 -24.75 18.41 -11.07
CA LEU A 263 -24.32 17.39 -12.03
C LEU A 263 -25.25 17.30 -13.27
N CYS A 264 -26.26 18.14 -13.39
CA CYS A 264 -27.28 18.09 -14.45
C CYS A 264 -27.91 16.69 -14.60
N MET A 265 -28.15 16.01 -13.48
CA MET A 265 -28.69 14.66 -13.42
C MET A 265 -30.02 14.61 -12.68
N GLU A 266 -30.88 13.68 -13.07
CA GLU A 266 -32.02 13.34 -12.23
C GLU A 266 -31.56 12.65 -10.94
N ARG A 267 -32.19 12.99 -9.79
CA ARG A 267 -31.91 12.39 -8.48
C ARG A 267 -31.88 10.86 -8.50
N THR A 268 -32.83 10.25 -9.20
CA THR A 268 -32.94 8.79 -9.34
C THR A 268 -31.77 8.21 -10.13
N GLY A 269 -31.35 8.90 -11.19
CA GLY A 269 -30.21 8.54 -12.02
C GLY A 269 -28.90 8.62 -11.23
N LEU A 270 -28.69 9.73 -10.51
CA LEU A 270 -27.53 9.89 -9.62
C LEU A 270 -27.49 8.81 -8.54
N TYR A 271 -28.66 8.53 -7.91
CA TYR A 271 -28.75 7.49 -6.87
C TYR A 271 -28.29 6.12 -7.39
N LYS A 272 -28.83 5.69 -8.55
CA LYS A 272 -28.46 4.41 -9.18
C LYS A 272 -26.97 4.36 -9.53
N LYS A 273 -26.44 5.40 -10.17
CA LYS A 273 -25.03 5.45 -10.59
C LYS A 273 -24.09 5.46 -9.39
N LEU A 274 -24.29 6.35 -8.40
CA LEU A 274 -23.45 6.40 -7.21
C LEU A 274 -23.51 5.11 -6.41
N THR A 275 -24.69 4.51 -6.24
CA THR A 275 -24.81 3.23 -5.54
C THR A 275 -24.07 2.11 -6.28
N ALA A 276 -24.15 2.07 -7.61
CA ALA A 276 -23.43 1.09 -8.42
C ALA A 276 -21.89 1.27 -8.31
N LEU A 277 -21.42 2.53 -8.31
CA LEU A 277 -19.99 2.86 -8.29
C LEU A 277 -19.36 2.72 -6.89
N THR A 278 -20.10 3.10 -5.84
CA THR A 278 -19.55 3.20 -4.48
C THR A 278 -20.03 2.10 -3.54
N ASN A 279 -20.97 1.28 -4.00
CA ASN A 279 -21.67 0.27 -3.20
C ASN A 279 -22.31 0.84 -1.91
N THR A 280 -22.55 2.16 -1.88
CA THR A 280 -23.16 2.87 -0.76
C THR A 280 -24.27 3.80 -1.26
N THR A 281 -25.14 4.25 -0.36
CA THR A 281 -26.13 5.26 -0.73
C THR A 281 -25.46 6.63 -0.92
N PRO A 282 -25.96 7.49 -1.83
CA PRO A 282 -25.42 8.84 -2.02
C PRO A 282 -25.33 9.65 -0.73
N VAL A 283 -26.32 9.56 0.14
CA VAL A 283 -26.32 10.21 1.46
C VAL A 283 -25.16 9.70 2.33
N ALA A 284 -24.93 8.38 2.32
CA ALA A 284 -23.81 7.79 3.08
C ALA A 284 -22.47 8.19 2.48
N PHE A 285 -22.37 8.28 1.15
CA PHE A 285 -21.17 8.69 0.44
C PHE A 285 -20.80 10.16 0.73
N ILE A 286 -21.76 11.11 0.64
CA ILE A 286 -21.56 12.51 1.01
C ILE A 286 -21.09 12.62 2.47
N ARG A 287 -21.76 11.90 3.37
CA ARG A 287 -21.38 11.88 4.80
C ARG A 287 -19.97 11.35 5.02
N SER A 288 -19.57 10.29 4.32
CA SER A 288 -18.23 9.72 4.42
C SER A 288 -17.16 10.73 4.00
N ILE A 289 -17.34 11.44 2.88
CA ILE A 289 -16.43 12.51 2.44
C ILE A 289 -16.28 13.60 3.53
N ARG A 290 -17.39 14.08 4.08
CA ARG A 290 -17.38 15.08 5.16
C ARG A 290 -16.65 14.58 6.41
N LEU A 291 -16.87 13.33 6.80
CA LEU A 291 -16.20 12.73 7.96
C LEU A 291 -14.69 12.55 7.73
N HIS A 292 -14.25 12.17 6.52
CA HIS A 292 -12.83 12.07 6.20
C HIS A 292 -12.16 13.45 6.21
N ARG A 293 -12.87 14.49 5.74
CA ARG A 293 -12.36 15.86 5.84
C ARG A 293 -12.26 16.33 7.29
N ALA A 294 -13.26 16.00 8.11
CA ALA A 294 -13.23 16.28 9.55
C ALA A 294 -12.04 15.58 10.24
N ALA A 295 -11.77 14.32 9.88
CA ALA A 295 -10.62 13.58 10.40
C ALA A 295 -9.28 14.27 10.09
N ALA A 296 -9.13 14.79 8.86
CA ALA A 296 -7.95 15.58 8.49
C ALA A 296 -7.81 16.87 9.31
N LEU A 297 -8.91 17.60 9.53
CA LEU A 297 -8.92 18.82 10.34
C LEU A 297 -8.62 18.55 11.83
N LEU A 298 -9.10 17.42 12.37
CA LEU A 298 -8.77 16.99 13.75
C LEU A 298 -7.27 16.71 13.92
N GLN A 299 -6.62 16.11 12.93
CA GLN A 299 -5.18 15.85 12.96
C GLN A 299 -4.34 17.14 12.88
N GLU A 300 -4.86 18.21 12.27
CA GLU A 300 -4.20 19.53 12.30
C GLU A 300 -4.19 20.15 13.69
N GLY A 301 -5.12 19.77 14.57
CA GLY A 301 -5.15 20.17 15.98
C GLY A 301 -5.45 21.64 16.25
N LYS A 302 -5.90 22.42 15.22
CA LYS A 302 -6.06 23.87 15.30
C LYS A 302 -7.46 24.33 15.74
N GLN A 303 -8.42 23.41 15.75
CA GLN A 303 -9.83 23.73 15.92
C GLN A 303 -10.49 22.78 16.94
N SER A 304 -11.58 23.26 17.54
CA SER A 304 -12.40 22.43 18.42
C SER A 304 -13.24 21.43 17.63
N VAL A 305 -13.65 20.35 18.26
CA VAL A 305 -14.53 19.32 17.65
C VAL A 305 -15.84 19.93 17.14
N ASN A 306 -16.39 20.93 17.83
CA ASN A 306 -17.63 21.59 17.43
C ASN A 306 -17.43 22.46 16.17
N GLU A 307 -16.35 23.22 16.12
CA GLU A 307 -15.99 24.01 14.92
C GLU A 307 -15.75 23.13 13.70
N ILE A 308 -15.11 21.99 13.91
CA ILE A 308 -14.87 21.01 12.82
C ILE A 308 -16.19 20.41 12.34
N ALA A 309 -17.10 20.06 13.26
CA ALA A 309 -18.42 19.56 12.90
C ALA A 309 -19.18 20.57 12.02
N GLU A 310 -19.20 21.84 12.41
CA GLU A 310 -19.85 22.92 11.65
C GLU A 310 -19.20 23.11 10.29
N ARG A 311 -17.88 23.23 10.24
CA ARG A 311 -17.09 23.41 9.00
C ARG A 311 -17.17 22.23 8.04
N THR A 312 -17.61 21.09 8.51
CA THR A 312 -17.82 19.90 7.66
C THR A 312 -19.30 19.61 7.42
N GLY A 313 -20.17 20.62 7.62
CA GLY A 313 -21.58 20.59 7.26
C GLY A 313 -22.44 19.71 8.16
N PHE A 314 -22.03 19.50 9.41
CA PHE A 314 -22.87 18.84 10.41
C PHE A 314 -23.59 19.88 11.29
N SER A 315 -24.89 19.96 11.13
CA SER A 315 -25.74 20.87 11.95
C SER A 315 -25.84 20.48 13.42
N SER A 316 -25.48 19.22 13.78
CA SER A 316 -25.52 18.73 15.16
C SER A 316 -24.20 18.08 15.56
N PRO A 317 -23.46 18.65 16.54
CA PRO A 317 -22.23 18.05 17.07
C PRO A 317 -22.43 16.64 17.65
N SER A 318 -23.60 16.39 18.23
CA SER A 318 -23.95 15.04 18.77
C SER A 318 -24.10 14.03 17.63
N TYR A 319 -24.76 14.42 16.53
CA TYR A 319 -24.88 13.57 15.35
C TYR A 319 -23.53 13.35 14.67
N PHE A 320 -22.71 14.40 14.56
CA PHE A 320 -21.32 14.29 14.06
C PHE A 320 -20.53 13.28 14.86
N THR A 321 -20.49 13.40 16.19
CA THR A 321 -19.75 12.50 17.07
C THR A 321 -20.20 11.03 16.90
N LYS A 322 -21.52 10.79 16.79
CA LYS A 322 -22.06 9.46 16.54
C LYS A 322 -21.64 8.89 15.18
N CYS A 323 -21.72 9.71 14.14
CA CYS A 323 -21.30 9.29 12.80
C CYS A 323 -19.78 9.05 12.72
N PHE A 324 -19.00 9.94 13.32
CA PHE A 324 -17.55 9.85 13.37
C PHE A 324 -17.08 8.58 14.09
N LYS A 325 -17.66 8.30 15.27
CA LYS A 325 -17.36 7.07 16.01
C LYS A 325 -17.75 5.82 15.22
N LYS A 326 -18.86 5.87 14.49
CA LYS A 326 -19.29 4.74 13.63
C LYS A 326 -18.31 4.52 12.46
N GLU A 327 -17.78 5.58 11.86
CA GLU A 327 -16.88 5.53 10.71
C GLU A 327 -15.46 5.13 11.12
N PHE A 328 -14.92 5.74 12.18
CA PHE A 328 -13.52 5.60 12.59
C PHE A 328 -13.29 4.74 13.84
N GLY A 329 -14.34 4.28 14.50
CA GLY A 329 -14.25 3.43 15.70
C GLY A 329 -13.92 4.15 16.99
N VAL A 330 -13.49 5.43 16.93
CA VAL A 330 -13.06 6.26 18.06
C VAL A 330 -13.82 7.58 18.11
N LEU A 331 -13.83 8.27 19.23
CA LEU A 331 -14.43 9.59 19.35
C LEU A 331 -13.58 10.65 18.64
N PRO A 332 -14.19 11.74 18.10
CA PRO A 332 -13.44 12.83 17.47
C PRO A 332 -12.39 13.44 18.41
N SER A 333 -12.66 13.51 19.71
CA SER A 333 -11.73 14.02 20.72
C SER A 333 -10.51 13.11 20.95
N GLU A 334 -10.62 11.84 20.61
CA GLU A 334 -9.57 10.83 20.75
C GLU A 334 -8.76 10.66 19.45
N TYR A 335 -9.20 11.31 18.38
CA TYR A 335 -8.62 11.13 17.02
C TYR A 335 -7.43 12.06 16.75
N ARG A 336 -6.98 12.83 17.72
CA ARG A 336 -5.88 13.81 17.59
C ARG A 336 -4.50 13.19 17.49
#